data_1dcf7d77e08059570761b255fa7a5a04
#
_entry.id   1dcf7d77e08059570761b255fa7a5a04
#
_cell.length_a   1.000
_cell.length_b   1.000
_cell.length_c   1.000
_cell.angle_alpha   90.00
_cell.angle_beta   90.00
_cell.angle_gamma   90.00
#
_symmetry.space_group_name_H-M   'P 1'
#
loop_
_entity.id
_entity.type
_entity.pdbx_description
1 polymer ?
#
loop_
_entity_poly.entity_id
_entity_poly.type
_entity_poly.pdbx_seq_one_letter_code
_entity_poly.pdbx_strand_id
1 'polypeptide(L)'
;MPGRIKKFYRVSCLCVVLGLLLPQDLLSAETAQPRVILLSVDGLRPDYYLHPDTYHLKIPWLRSLMRRGSYAQRMLGVYPTLTYPSHTTIVTGVRPARHGIVSNFIFAPTQGLLNWYLKAADIQAKTLWQAARDKGLKTAIVTWPVSYGAQVDYLIPENLAATPDVADLIRQGSTAGLFADLEKQLGPVKLLPFSDPRACLPLDRMTTDFAAEIVRRYQPHFLLAHLLDVDHEQHNTGVDTPQVFASFERIDGLIGKLIDAVRRAGLLADTTFIIVGDHGFLPVHASLDFNALLREKGLLAVDESGKVKDWSAFVQGNGGAAAVYVKDSNDAALRTQVDKLLRDEIAARYDGLVRIVEREQLDQMNAFPGAIMALEATDGYYFSLSNPKPQVLNPSDPFKGMHGYLPTNAQMATGFIASGRGVRRGVVVPSLRMLDVAPTIAALLHLDLPSAEGVPLVGILRPQPE
;
A
#
# COMPACT_ATOMS: atom_id res chain seq x y z
N MET A 1 67.04 64.11 68.40
CA MET A 1 65.57 63.94 68.56
C MET A 1 65.09 63.36 67.30
N PRO A 2 64.26 62.32 67.32
CA PRO A 2 64.14 61.33 66.27
C PRO A 2 63.10 61.68 65.19
N GLY A 3 63.50 61.42 63.96
CA GLY A 3 62.67 61.56 62.78
C GLY A 3 61.77 60.30 62.55
N ARG A 4 60.53 60.53 62.30
CA ARG A 4 59.48 59.48 61.97
C ARG A 4 59.59 59.06 60.50
N ILE A 5 59.86 57.77 60.23
CA ILE A 5 59.83 57.16 58.94
C ILE A 5 58.35 56.75 58.65
N LYS A 6 57.74 57.28 57.60
CA LYS A 6 56.44 56.85 57.08
C LYS A 6 56.62 55.63 56.14
N LYS A 7 56.02 54.49 56.52
CA LYS A 7 55.95 53.33 55.67
C LYS A 7 54.72 53.48 54.73
N PHE A 8 54.97 53.44 53.40
CA PHE A 8 53.99 53.32 52.35
C PHE A 8 53.65 51.84 52.16
N TYR A 9 52.35 51.43 52.39
CA TYR A 9 51.86 50.14 51.96
C TYR A 9 51.32 50.22 50.55
N ARG A 10 51.95 49.44 49.62
CA ARG A 10 51.38 49.20 48.28
C ARG A 10 50.29 48.16 48.42
N VAL A 11 49.03 48.51 48.13
CA VAL A 11 47.93 47.59 47.96
C VAL A 11 47.93 47.09 46.51
N SER A 12 48.33 45.84 46.30
CA SER A 12 48.17 45.17 45.00
C SER A 12 46.72 44.66 44.88
N CYS A 13 45.96 45.33 44.03
CA CYS A 13 44.65 44.76 43.58
C CYS A 13 44.89 43.55 42.68
N LEU A 14 44.54 42.36 43.17
CA LEU A 14 44.51 41.13 42.40
C LEU A 14 43.11 41.06 41.74
N CYS A 15 42.99 41.39 40.45
CA CYS A 15 41.82 41.20 39.67
C CYS A 15 41.71 39.69 39.35
N VAL A 16 40.85 38.95 40.10
CA VAL A 16 40.44 37.59 39.73
C VAL A 16 39.41 37.70 38.60
N VAL A 17 39.85 37.40 37.37
CA VAL A 17 38.95 37.20 36.23
C VAL A 17 38.34 35.83 36.40
N LEU A 18 37.11 35.75 36.92
CA LEU A 18 36.30 34.57 36.90
C LEU A 18 35.81 34.36 35.45
N GLY A 19 36.55 33.56 34.68
CA GLY A 19 36.08 33.07 33.40
C GLY A 19 34.86 32.14 33.64
N LEU A 20 33.69 32.62 33.32
CA LEU A 20 32.50 31.79 33.19
C LEU A 20 32.74 30.83 32.01
N LEU A 21 33.23 29.62 32.33
CA LEU A 21 33.14 28.45 31.43
C LEU A 21 31.67 28.09 31.35
N LEU A 22 30.92 28.70 30.41
CA LEU A 22 29.66 28.15 29.96
C LEU A 22 29.98 26.80 29.28
N PRO A 23 29.29 25.71 29.65
CA PRO A 23 29.47 24.44 28.95
C PRO A 23 29.12 24.65 27.47
N GLN A 24 30.10 24.42 26.58
CA GLN A 24 29.92 24.45 25.13
C GLN A 24 28.99 23.33 24.60
N ASP A 25 28.40 22.53 25.46
CA ASP A 25 27.49 21.43 25.11
C ASP A 25 26.04 21.88 24.81
N LEU A 26 25.76 23.19 24.75
CA LEU A 26 24.43 23.73 24.47
C LEU A 26 24.21 24.14 22.99
N LEU A 27 25.17 23.88 22.11
CA LEU A 27 25.07 24.26 20.68
C LEU A 27 25.32 23.03 19.78
N SER A 28 24.42 22.11 19.77
CA SER A 28 23.90 21.33 18.62
C SER A 28 23.00 20.20 19.14
N ALA A 29 21.82 20.55 19.60
CA ALA A 29 20.73 19.63 19.38
C ALA A 29 20.53 19.61 17.85
N GLU A 30 21.32 18.81 17.16
CA GLU A 30 21.07 18.42 15.79
C GLU A 30 19.61 17.98 15.78
N THR A 31 18.72 18.76 15.14
CA THR A 31 17.29 18.48 15.20
C THR A 31 17.11 17.11 14.56
N ALA A 32 16.86 16.10 15.41
CA ALA A 32 16.82 14.72 14.99
C ALA A 32 15.91 14.60 13.75
N GLN A 33 16.46 14.05 12.67
CA GLN A 33 15.79 13.95 11.37
C GLN A 33 14.48 13.16 11.53
N PRO A 34 13.35 13.65 11.00
CA PRO A 34 12.08 12.96 11.10
C PRO A 34 12.16 11.60 10.39
N ARG A 35 11.46 10.63 10.96
CA ARG A 35 11.35 9.27 10.42
C ARG A 35 9.90 8.92 10.19
N VAL A 36 9.61 8.22 9.10
CA VAL A 36 8.29 7.65 8.83
C VAL A 36 8.41 6.16 8.55
N ILE A 37 7.61 5.38 9.22
CA ILE A 37 7.35 3.98 8.89
C ILE A 37 5.93 3.91 8.34
N LEU A 38 5.82 3.60 7.05
CA LEU A 38 4.59 3.35 6.35
C LEU A 38 4.38 1.84 6.27
N LEU A 39 3.37 1.36 6.97
CA LEU A 39 2.98 -0.05 6.97
C LEU A 39 1.60 -0.19 6.33
N SER A 40 1.51 -0.94 5.25
CA SER A 40 0.23 -1.32 4.65
C SER A 40 -0.21 -2.68 5.20
N VAL A 41 -1.50 -2.77 5.50
CA VAL A 41 -2.20 -4.02 5.80
C VAL A 41 -3.22 -4.23 4.70
N ASP A 42 -3.00 -5.23 3.85
CA ASP A 42 -3.85 -5.54 2.72
C ASP A 42 -5.28 -5.88 3.18
N GLY A 43 -6.27 -5.31 2.53
CA GLY A 43 -7.67 -5.52 2.88
C GLY A 43 -8.08 -4.98 4.26
N LEU A 44 -7.41 -3.93 4.79
CA LEU A 44 -7.71 -3.34 6.11
C LEU A 44 -9.06 -2.66 6.14
N ARG A 45 -10.10 -3.36 6.54
CA ARG A 45 -11.44 -2.78 6.75
C ARG A 45 -11.47 -1.89 8.00
N PRO A 46 -12.01 -0.65 7.91
CA PRO A 46 -12.07 0.27 9.04
C PRO A 46 -12.84 -0.28 10.25
N ASP A 47 -13.89 -1.05 10.01
CA ASP A 47 -14.76 -1.61 11.04
C ASP A 47 -13.97 -2.42 12.09
N TYR A 48 -12.93 -3.14 11.68
CA TYR A 48 -12.14 -3.98 12.57
C TYR A 48 -11.38 -3.18 13.64
N TYR A 49 -10.90 -1.98 13.32
CA TYR A 49 -10.21 -1.16 14.31
C TYR A 49 -11.12 -0.10 14.95
N LEU A 50 -12.21 0.30 14.29
CA LEU A 50 -13.19 1.23 14.85
C LEU A 50 -14.10 0.55 15.88
N HIS A 51 -14.51 -0.69 15.62
CA HIS A 51 -15.45 -1.46 16.41
C HIS A 51 -14.89 -2.81 16.88
N PRO A 52 -13.64 -2.88 17.40
CA PRO A 52 -12.98 -4.14 17.73
C PRO A 52 -13.73 -4.94 18.78
N ASP A 53 -14.45 -4.29 19.68
CA ASP A 53 -15.21 -4.96 20.74
C ASP A 53 -16.45 -5.69 20.18
N THR A 54 -17.02 -5.22 19.05
CA THR A 54 -18.11 -5.91 18.32
C THR A 54 -17.66 -7.25 17.74
N TYR A 55 -16.41 -7.30 17.29
CA TYR A 55 -15.80 -8.49 16.69
C TYR A 55 -14.95 -9.30 17.68
N HIS A 56 -14.94 -8.91 18.97
CA HIS A 56 -14.10 -9.48 20.03
C HIS A 56 -12.59 -9.51 19.71
N LEU A 57 -12.10 -8.53 18.95
CA LEU A 57 -10.73 -8.43 18.47
C LEU A 57 -9.76 -7.93 19.54
N LYS A 58 -8.65 -8.63 19.70
CA LYS A 58 -7.54 -8.26 20.59
C LYS A 58 -6.44 -7.56 19.78
N ILE A 59 -6.59 -6.26 19.57
CA ILE A 59 -5.68 -5.41 18.78
C ILE A 59 -5.07 -4.27 19.62
N PRO A 60 -4.30 -4.58 20.68
CA PRO A 60 -3.81 -3.58 21.62
C PRO A 60 -2.88 -2.54 20.98
N TRP A 61 -2.12 -2.90 19.94
CA TRP A 61 -1.16 -2.01 19.30
C TRP A 61 -1.85 -0.98 18.41
N LEU A 62 -2.77 -1.38 17.53
CA LEU A 62 -3.59 -0.46 16.74
C LEU A 62 -4.40 0.48 17.66
N ARG A 63 -5.06 -0.06 18.68
CA ARG A 63 -5.76 0.76 19.69
C ARG A 63 -4.82 1.75 20.39
N SER A 64 -3.58 1.37 20.64
CA SER A 64 -2.58 2.26 21.23
C SER A 64 -2.14 3.37 20.26
N LEU A 65 -1.93 3.07 18.98
CA LEU A 65 -1.62 4.04 17.95
C LEU A 65 -2.76 5.06 17.79
N MET A 66 -4.01 4.59 17.72
CA MET A 66 -5.21 5.45 17.63
C MET A 66 -5.32 6.42 18.82
N ARG A 67 -5.17 5.92 20.05
CA ARG A 67 -5.23 6.77 21.27
C ARG A 67 -4.13 7.82 21.32
N ARG A 68 -2.95 7.53 20.75
CA ARG A 68 -1.77 8.40 20.78
C ARG A 68 -1.59 9.24 19.52
N GLY A 69 -2.43 9.03 18.51
CA GLY A 69 -2.35 9.67 17.20
C GLY A 69 -3.68 10.18 16.69
N SER A 70 -3.83 10.11 15.40
CA SER A 70 -5.03 10.45 14.63
C SER A 70 -5.39 9.25 13.74
N TYR A 71 -6.67 9.10 13.42
CA TYR A 71 -7.13 8.04 12.53
C TYR A 71 -8.35 8.49 11.72
N ALA A 72 -8.64 7.78 10.64
CA ALA A 72 -9.81 8.01 9.82
C ALA A 72 -10.93 7.00 10.12
N GLN A 73 -12.18 7.45 10.00
CA GLN A 73 -13.31 6.53 9.98
C GLN A 73 -13.39 5.77 8.65
N ARG A 74 -12.92 6.39 7.56
CA ARG A 74 -12.78 5.76 6.25
C ARG A 74 -11.74 6.48 5.41
N MET A 75 -10.99 5.72 4.62
CA MET A 75 -10.18 6.23 3.52
C MET A 75 -10.79 5.74 2.21
N LEU A 76 -11.04 6.67 1.29
CA LEU A 76 -11.59 6.39 -0.04
C LEU A 76 -10.45 6.04 -0.99
N GLY A 77 -10.53 4.85 -1.59
CA GLY A 77 -9.55 4.35 -2.56
C GLY A 77 -9.64 4.99 -3.93
N VAL A 78 -8.90 4.43 -4.86
CA VAL A 78 -8.95 4.74 -6.30
C VAL A 78 -9.68 3.63 -7.06
N TYR A 79 -10.02 3.84 -8.35
CA TYR A 79 -10.67 2.81 -9.16
C TYR A 79 -9.68 2.22 -10.18
N PRO A 80 -9.59 0.88 -10.24
CA PRO A 80 -10.22 -0.11 -9.37
C PRO A 80 -9.60 -0.13 -7.96
N THR A 81 -10.38 -0.56 -6.95
CA THR A 81 -9.90 -0.72 -5.56
C THR A 81 -9.09 -2.01 -5.44
N LEU A 82 -7.91 -2.02 -6.06
CA LEU A 82 -6.98 -3.15 -6.14
C LEU A 82 -5.66 -2.83 -5.46
N THR A 83 -4.96 -3.87 -5.04
CA THR A 83 -3.68 -3.80 -4.31
C THR A 83 -2.66 -2.91 -5.00
N TYR A 84 -2.27 -3.20 -6.24
CA TYR A 84 -1.16 -2.51 -6.90
C TYR A 84 -1.48 -1.07 -7.32
N PRO A 85 -2.67 -0.77 -7.92
CA PRO A 85 -3.10 0.61 -8.14
C PRO A 85 -3.16 1.44 -6.86
N SER A 86 -3.69 0.86 -5.76
CA SER A 86 -3.80 1.54 -4.46
C SER A 86 -2.44 1.81 -3.84
N HIS A 87 -1.55 0.81 -3.74
CA HIS A 87 -0.21 0.98 -3.18
C HIS A 87 0.63 2.00 -3.97
N THR A 88 0.48 2.03 -5.31
CA THR A 88 1.15 3.03 -6.13
C THR A 88 0.57 4.43 -5.90
N THR A 89 -0.75 4.56 -5.74
CA THR A 89 -1.39 5.83 -5.35
C THR A 89 -0.93 6.31 -3.97
N ILE A 90 -0.83 5.41 -2.98
CA ILE A 90 -0.37 5.73 -1.61
C ILE A 90 1.04 6.34 -1.62
N VAL A 91 1.91 5.95 -2.55
CA VAL A 91 3.31 6.43 -2.59
C VAL A 91 3.57 7.52 -3.63
N THR A 92 2.61 7.82 -4.50
CA THR A 92 2.74 8.86 -5.54
C THR A 92 1.77 10.03 -5.35
N GLY A 93 0.62 9.78 -4.73
CA GLY A 93 -0.47 10.76 -4.59
C GLY A 93 -1.20 11.07 -5.88
N VAL A 94 -1.07 10.21 -6.92
CA VAL A 94 -1.78 10.38 -8.19
C VAL A 94 -2.64 9.17 -8.54
N ARG A 95 -3.61 9.34 -9.45
CA ARG A 95 -4.55 8.29 -9.86
C ARG A 95 -3.94 7.27 -10.82
N PRO A 96 -4.56 6.06 -10.96
CA PRO A 96 -4.02 4.93 -11.71
C PRO A 96 -3.58 5.23 -13.14
N ALA A 97 -4.38 5.89 -13.95
CA ALA A 97 -3.99 6.19 -15.33
C ALA A 97 -2.79 7.15 -15.43
N ARG A 98 -2.52 7.95 -14.38
CA ARG A 98 -1.38 8.88 -14.36
C ARG A 98 -0.09 8.25 -13.84
N HIS A 99 -0.19 7.29 -12.91
CA HIS A 99 0.99 6.57 -12.46
C HIS A 99 1.25 5.28 -13.25
N GLY A 100 0.35 4.88 -14.16
CA GLY A 100 0.53 3.77 -15.09
C GLY A 100 0.16 2.38 -14.56
N ILE A 101 -0.05 2.22 -13.26
CA ILE A 101 -0.42 0.92 -12.64
C ILE A 101 -1.94 0.89 -12.49
N VAL A 102 -2.62 0.30 -13.45
CA VAL A 102 -4.08 0.39 -13.61
C VAL A 102 -4.82 -0.88 -13.22
N SER A 103 -4.08 -1.93 -12.87
CA SER A 103 -4.55 -3.25 -12.43
C SER A 103 -3.43 -3.91 -11.61
N ASN A 104 -3.69 -5.05 -10.99
CA ASN A 104 -2.63 -5.91 -10.44
C ASN A 104 -1.81 -6.57 -11.56
N PHE A 105 -2.43 -6.78 -12.75
CA PHE A 105 -1.83 -7.50 -13.87
C PHE A 105 -1.69 -6.62 -15.10
N ILE A 106 -0.56 -6.77 -15.78
CA ILE A 106 -0.30 -6.14 -17.08
C ILE A 106 -1.31 -6.70 -18.11
N PHE A 107 -1.98 -5.80 -18.82
CA PHE A 107 -2.89 -6.20 -19.89
C PHE A 107 -2.15 -6.74 -21.10
N ALA A 108 -2.04 -8.06 -21.18
CA ALA A 108 -1.38 -8.77 -22.29
C ALA A 108 -2.07 -10.14 -22.52
N PRO A 109 -3.31 -10.18 -23.05
CA PRO A 109 -4.16 -11.37 -23.06
C PRO A 109 -3.50 -12.63 -23.65
N THR A 110 -2.67 -12.49 -24.71
CA THR A 110 -1.98 -13.61 -25.36
C THR A 110 -0.68 -14.05 -24.67
N GLN A 111 -0.14 -13.23 -23.75
CA GLN A 111 1.11 -13.52 -23.02
C GLN A 111 0.87 -14.14 -21.64
N GLY A 112 -0.36 -14.06 -21.15
CA GLY A 112 -0.78 -14.57 -19.83
C GLY A 112 -1.58 -13.52 -19.07
N LEU A 113 -2.62 -13.95 -18.37
CA LEU A 113 -3.53 -13.05 -17.68
C LEU A 113 -3.06 -12.66 -16.26
N LEU A 114 -2.17 -13.45 -15.66
CA LEU A 114 -1.64 -13.22 -14.30
C LEU A 114 -0.17 -12.72 -14.36
N ASN A 115 0.10 -11.78 -15.26
CA ASN A 115 1.41 -11.14 -15.38
C ASN A 115 1.45 -9.90 -14.48
N TRP A 116 1.96 -10.04 -13.26
CA TRP A 116 1.98 -8.99 -12.23
C TRP A 116 2.80 -7.76 -12.64
N TYR A 117 2.34 -6.58 -12.24
CA TYR A 117 3.15 -5.36 -12.24
C TYR A 117 4.19 -5.43 -11.11
N LEU A 118 5.38 -5.95 -11.36
CA LEU A 118 6.40 -6.08 -10.32
C LEU A 118 7.36 -4.89 -10.23
N LYS A 119 7.64 -4.23 -11.38
CA LYS A 119 8.80 -3.35 -11.53
C LYS A 119 8.48 -1.91 -11.14
N ALA A 120 9.31 -1.32 -10.30
CA ALA A 120 9.25 0.12 -9.99
C ALA A 120 9.41 1.02 -11.23
N ALA A 121 10.07 0.52 -12.28
CA ALA A 121 10.22 1.23 -13.55
C ALA A 121 8.89 1.40 -14.33
N ASP A 122 7.86 0.63 -14.01
CA ASP A 122 6.54 0.75 -14.64
C ASP A 122 5.74 1.94 -14.05
N ILE A 123 6.17 2.50 -12.90
CA ILE A 123 5.54 3.65 -12.28
C ILE A 123 5.94 4.93 -13.01
N GLN A 124 4.95 5.64 -13.57
CA GLN A 124 5.14 6.84 -14.40
C GLN A 124 5.09 8.15 -13.61
N ALA A 125 4.98 8.10 -12.29
CA ALA A 125 4.93 9.26 -11.41
C ALA A 125 6.03 9.20 -10.35
N LYS A 126 6.47 10.37 -9.85
CA LYS A 126 7.48 10.45 -8.79
C LYS A 126 6.94 9.82 -7.51
N THR A 127 7.69 8.91 -6.95
CA THR A 127 7.34 8.20 -5.71
C THR A 127 7.95 8.88 -4.48
N LEU A 128 7.37 8.62 -3.30
CA LEU A 128 7.91 9.10 -2.02
C LEU A 128 9.35 8.64 -1.78
N TRP A 129 9.72 7.41 -2.16
CA TRP A 129 11.10 6.94 -1.98
C TRP A 129 12.08 7.65 -2.91
N GLN A 130 11.68 8.02 -4.13
CA GLN A 130 12.51 8.86 -5.01
C GLN A 130 12.68 10.27 -4.42
N ALA A 131 11.58 10.87 -3.93
CA ALA A 131 11.64 12.18 -3.29
C ALA A 131 12.49 12.17 -2.01
N ALA A 132 12.41 11.11 -1.20
CA ALA A 132 13.24 10.92 -0.01
C ALA A 132 14.74 10.79 -0.38
N ARG A 133 15.04 10.01 -1.41
CA ARG A 133 16.40 9.86 -1.93
C ARG A 133 16.97 11.18 -2.47
N ASP A 134 16.17 11.93 -3.25
CA ASP A 134 16.59 13.25 -3.77
C ASP A 134 16.99 14.22 -2.63
N LYS A 135 16.37 14.04 -1.46
CA LYS A 135 16.69 14.78 -0.24
C LYS A 135 17.85 14.18 0.57
N GLY A 136 18.46 13.11 0.14
CA GLY A 136 19.53 12.41 0.85
C GLY A 136 19.06 11.61 2.06
N LEU A 137 17.76 11.33 2.18
CA LEU A 137 17.22 10.50 3.26
C LEU A 137 17.46 9.02 2.99
N LYS A 138 17.87 8.29 4.01
CA LYS A 138 18.05 6.84 3.96
C LYS A 138 16.69 6.13 3.86
N THR A 139 16.54 5.25 2.87
CA THR A 139 15.28 4.62 2.49
C THR A 139 15.33 3.10 2.58
N ALA A 140 14.22 2.48 2.97
CA ALA A 140 14.06 1.03 2.98
C ALA A 140 12.68 0.61 2.47
N ILE A 141 12.64 -0.46 1.70
CA ILE A 141 11.41 -1.12 1.25
C ILE A 141 11.49 -2.60 1.60
N VAL A 142 10.43 -3.13 2.20
CA VAL A 142 10.27 -4.55 2.50
C VAL A 142 8.91 -5.01 1.98
N THR A 143 8.91 -5.82 0.95
CA THR A 143 7.73 -6.43 0.29
C THR A 143 6.62 -5.44 -0.12
N TRP A 144 6.97 -4.20 -0.50
CA TRP A 144 6.00 -3.24 -1.03
C TRP A 144 5.68 -3.56 -2.49
N PRO A 145 4.40 -3.53 -2.92
CA PRO A 145 4.00 -3.76 -4.31
C PRO A 145 4.71 -2.83 -5.31
N VAL A 146 4.96 -3.34 -6.52
CA VAL A 146 5.59 -2.59 -7.62
C VAL A 146 6.96 -2.00 -7.23
N SER A 147 7.74 -2.71 -6.42
CA SER A 147 9.01 -2.20 -5.91
C SER A 147 10.25 -2.89 -6.48
N TYR A 148 10.10 -3.92 -7.32
CA TYR A 148 11.25 -4.63 -7.90
C TYR A 148 12.13 -3.67 -8.71
N GLY A 149 13.42 -3.57 -8.33
CA GLY A 149 14.37 -2.64 -8.94
C GLY A 149 14.24 -1.18 -8.47
N ALA A 150 13.44 -0.90 -7.42
CA ALA A 150 13.36 0.42 -6.81
C ALA A 150 14.74 0.90 -6.34
N GLN A 151 15.05 2.15 -6.62
CA GLN A 151 16.32 2.77 -6.24
C GLN A 151 16.21 3.29 -4.81
N VAL A 152 16.48 2.42 -3.84
CA VAL A 152 16.49 2.68 -2.39
C VAL A 152 17.74 2.07 -1.75
N ASP A 153 18.08 2.46 -0.53
CA ASP A 153 19.28 1.95 0.15
C ASP A 153 19.13 0.47 0.53
N TYR A 154 17.94 0.08 1.00
CA TYR A 154 17.64 -1.29 1.48
C TYR A 154 16.35 -1.79 0.84
N LEU A 155 16.46 -2.64 -0.16
CA LEU A 155 15.35 -3.23 -0.89
C LEU A 155 15.23 -4.72 -0.59
N ILE A 156 14.05 -5.13 -0.16
CA ILE A 156 13.54 -6.51 -0.22
C ILE A 156 12.22 -6.39 -1.00
N PRO A 157 12.19 -6.67 -2.31
CA PRO A 157 11.00 -6.43 -3.13
C PRO A 157 9.90 -7.44 -2.84
N GLU A 158 8.66 -7.08 -3.16
CA GLU A 158 7.57 -8.06 -3.23
C GLU A 158 7.72 -8.94 -4.47
N ASN A 159 7.42 -10.23 -4.30
CA ASN A 159 7.24 -11.16 -5.40
C ASN A 159 6.21 -12.22 -4.97
N LEU A 160 5.07 -12.26 -5.66
CA LEU A 160 3.94 -13.15 -5.38
C LEU A 160 3.89 -14.30 -6.41
N ALA A 161 5.05 -14.80 -6.83
CA ALA A 161 5.10 -15.89 -7.80
C ALA A 161 4.55 -17.19 -7.20
N ALA A 162 3.76 -17.91 -8.01
CA ALA A 162 3.23 -19.22 -7.69
C ALA A 162 4.27 -20.33 -7.95
N THR A 163 5.49 -20.16 -7.41
CA THR A 163 6.62 -21.10 -7.58
C THR A 163 7.26 -21.41 -6.23
N PRO A 164 7.78 -22.64 -6.03
CA PRO A 164 8.55 -22.99 -4.83
C PRO A 164 9.76 -22.09 -4.58
N ASP A 165 10.32 -21.48 -5.63
CA ASP A 165 11.52 -20.66 -5.58
C ASP A 165 11.25 -19.19 -5.25
N VAL A 166 10.06 -18.84 -4.71
CA VAL A 166 9.66 -17.46 -4.41
C VAL A 166 10.66 -16.73 -3.51
N ALA A 167 11.25 -17.43 -2.52
CA ALA A 167 12.28 -16.83 -1.66
C ALA A 167 13.54 -16.45 -2.45
N ASP A 168 13.94 -17.25 -3.44
CA ASP A 168 15.08 -16.97 -4.30
C ASP A 168 14.81 -15.81 -5.25
N LEU A 169 13.58 -15.68 -5.76
CA LEU A 169 13.17 -14.55 -6.59
C LEU A 169 13.22 -13.23 -5.79
N ILE A 170 12.75 -13.24 -4.54
CA ILE A 170 12.86 -12.08 -3.63
C ILE A 170 14.33 -11.77 -3.36
N ARG A 171 15.15 -12.78 -3.03
CA ARG A 171 16.60 -12.62 -2.77
C ARG A 171 17.33 -12.01 -3.96
N GLN A 172 17.05 -12.47 -5.19
CA GLN A 172 17.65 -11.93 -6.41
C GLN A 172 17.29 -10.48 -6.69
N GLY A 173 16.08 -10.05 -6.32
CA GLY A 173 15.62 -8.67 -6.46
C GLY A 173 16.05 -7.74 -5.33
N SER A 174 16.62 -8.28 -4.25
CA SER A 174 17.00 -7.51 -3.06
C SER A 174 18.30 -6.75 -3.29
N THR A 175 18.53 -5.69 -2.47
CA THR A 175 19.85 -5.05 -2.39
C THR A 175 20.94 -6.10 -2.17
N ALA A 176 22.03 -6.01 -2.94
CA ALA A 176 23.10 -7.01 -2.94
C ALA A 176 23.59 -7.34 -1.52
N GLY A 177 23.56 -8.63 -1.16
CA GLY A 177 23.97 -9.15 0.15
C GLY A 177 22.97 -8.96 1.29
N LEU A 178 22.02 -8.03 1.18
CA LEU A 178 21.11 -7.67 2.27
C LEU A 178 20.28 -8.87 2.76
N PHE A 179 19.66 -9.62 1.84
CA PHE A 179 18.82 -10.77 2.19
C PHE A 179 19.62 -11.82 2.97
N ALA A 180 20.81 -12.17 2.49
CA ALA A 180 21.68 -13.14 3.15
C ALA A 180 22.18 -12.64 4.53
N ASP A 181 22.47 -11.35 4.66
CA ASP A 181 22.85 -10.74 5.93
C ASP A 181 21.72 -10.79 6.96
N LEU A 182 20.47 -10.62 6.51
CA LEU A 182 19.29 -10.72 7.37
C LEU A 182 19.04 -12.19 7.78
N GLU A 183 19.14 -13.14 6.85
CA GLU A 183 19.04 -14.58 7.17
C GLU A 183 20.11 -15.04 8.18
N LYS A 184 21.33 -14.51 8.08
CA LYS A 184 22.40 -14.84 9.04
C LYS A 184 22.05 -14.43 10.47
N GLN A 185 21.24 -13.39 10.65
CA GLN A 185 20.84 -12.89 11.97
C GLN A 185 19.54 -13.55 12.49
N LEU A 186 18.60 -13.81 11.58
CA LEU A 186 17.24 -14.19 11.93
C LEU A 186 16.94 -15.67 11.68
N GLY A 187 17.85 -16.37 11.00
CA GLY A 187 17.67 -17.73 10.53
C GLY A 187 17.17 -17.79 9.08
N PRO A 188 17.21 -18.99 8.47
CA PRO A 188 16.87 -19.19 7.07
C PRO A 188 15.37 -18.93 6.83
N VAL A 189 15.07 -18.20 5.76
CA VAL A 189 13.71 -17.90 5.32
C VAL A 189 13.13 -19.10 4.56
N LYS A 190 11.92 -19.51 4.95
CA LYS A 190 11.14 -20.53 4.24
C LYS A 190 9.80 -19.93 3.86
N LEU A 191 9.61 -19.66 2.57
CA LEU A 191 8.35 -19.18 2.01
C LEU A 191 7.66 -20.31 1.26
N LEU A 192 6.36 -20.17 1.10
CA LEU A 192 5.52 -21.05 0.31
C LEU A 192 5.16 -20.34 -1.01
N PRO A 193 4.89 -21.09 -2.10
CA PRO A 193 4.36 -20.51 -3.32
C PRO A 193 3.07 -19.73 -3.03
N PHE A 194 2.84 -18.60 -3.69
CA PHE A 194 1.65 -17.79 -3.43
C PHE A 194 0.32 -18.52 -3.72
N SER A 195 0.38 -19.61 -4.48
CA SER A 195 -0.76 -20.52 -4.66
C SER A 195 -1.09 -21.42 -3.45
N ASP A 196 -0.20 -21.50 -2.44
CA ASP A 196 -0.50 -22.22 -1.18
C ASP A 196 -1.32 -21.32 -0.26
N PRO A 197 -2.48 -21.77 0.25
CA PRO A 197 -3.35 -20.97 1.11
C PRO A 197 -2.71 -20.55 2.44
N ARG A 198 -1.51 -21.02 2.75
CA ARG A 198 -0.75 -20.65 3.95
C ARG A 198 0.41 -19.71 3.67
N ALA A 199 0.56 -19.21 2.43
CA ALA A 199 1.75 -18.48 1.98
C ALA A 199 1.93 -17.13 2.68
N CYS A 200 0.86 -16.41 2.98
CA CYS A 200 0.93 -15.02 3.42
C CYS A 200 1.50 -14.85 4.83
N LEU A 201 1.11 -15.67 5.79
CA LEU A 201 1.62 -15.54 7.16
C LEU A 201 3.15 -15.73 7.29
N PRO A 202 3.81 -16.73 6.66
CA PRO A 202 5.27 -16.79 6.60
C PRO A 202 5.92 -15.57 5.95
N LEU A 203 5.32 -15.03 4.89
CA LEU A 203 5.78 -13.83 4.21
C LEU A 203 5.67 -12.60 5.11
N ASP A 204 4.55 -12.39 5.80
CA ASP A 204 4.34 -11.29 6.74
C ASP A 204 5.30 -11.32 7.94
N ARG A 205 5.60 -12.52 8.44
CA ARG A 205 6.62 -12.72 9.48
C ARG A 205 7.99 -12.30 8.98
N MET A 206 8.40 -12.78 7.82
CA MET A 206 9.67 -12.38 7.20
C MET A 206 9.72 -10.86 6.99
N THR A 207 8.67 -10.27 6.43
CA THR A 207 8.55 -8.82 6.20
C THR A 207 8.78 -8.03 7.49
N THR A 208 8.08 -8.42 8.56
CA THR A 208 8.20 -7.73 9.85
C THR A 208 9.58 -7.93 10.48
N ASP A 209 10.13 -9.15 10.41
CA ASP A 209 11.44 -9.47 10.97
C ASP A 209 12.56 -8.72 10.24
N PHE A 210 12.49 -8.68 8.93
CA PHE A 210 13.45 -7.97 8.10
C PHE A 210 13.33 -6.45 8.30
N ALA A 211 12.11 -5.90 8.34
CA ALA A 211 11.89 -4.48 8.63
C ALA A 211 12.42 -4.09 10.02
N ALA A 212 12.18 -4.91 11.04
CA ALA A 212 12.67 -4.68 12.40
C ALA A 212 14.21 -4.71 12.46
N GLU A 213 14.86 -5.66 11.78
CA GLU A 213 16.32 -5.76 11.75
C GLU A 213 16.96 -4.63 10.93
N ILE A 214 16.31 -4.21 9.82
CA ILE A 214 16.72 -3.04 9.03
C ILE A 214 16.65 -1.77 9.89
N VAL A 215 15.58 -1.58 10.66
CA VAL A 215 15.47 -0.46 11.62
C VAL A 215 16.60 -0.50 12.63
N ARG A 216 16.85 -1.67 13.24
CA ARG A 216 17.88 -1.82 14.27
C ARG A 216 19.30 -1.49 13.75
N ARG A 217 19.65 -1.96 12.55
CA ARG A 217 21.02 -1.87 11.99
C ARG A 217 21.26 -0.60 11.22
N TYR A 218 20.29 -0.18 10.41
CA TYR A 218 20.52 0.84 9.39
C TYR A 218 19.75 2.13 9.63
N GLN A 219 18.74 2.11 10.52
CA GLN A 219 17.99 3.29 10.97
C GLN A 219 17.49 4.17 9.80
N PRO A 220 16.71 3.64 8.84
CA PRO A 220 16.21 4.41 7.70
C PRO A 220 15.32 5.57 8.16
N HIS A 221 15.30 6.66 7.38
CA HIS A 221 14.39 7.79 7.60
C HIS A 221 13.00 7.50 7.05
N PHE A 222 12.92 6.71 5.99
CA PHE A 222 11.66 6.28 5.41
C PHE A 222 11.69 4.77 5.14
N LEU A 223 10.79 4.04 5.79
CA LEU A 223 10.61 2.60 5.61
C LEU A 223 9.18 2.32 5.19
N LEU A 224 9.02 1.50 4.15
CA LEU A 224 7.75 0.96 3.70
C LEU A 224 7.75 -0.55 3.89
N ALA A 225 6.61 -1.08 4.35
CA ALA A 225 6.39 -2.54 4.45
C ALA A 225 4.93 -2.88 4.18
N HIS A 226 4.67 -4.10 3.67
CA HIS A 226 3.34 -4.56 3.29
C HIS A 226 3.06 -5.93 3.90
N LEU A 227 1.86 -6.11 4.49
CA LEU A 227 1.38 -7.32 5.14
C LEU A 227 0.10 -7.80 4.45
N LEU A 228 0.02 -9.10 4.09
CA LEU A 228 -0.98 -9.66 3.18
C LEU A 228 -1.99 -10.60 3.83
N ASP A 229 -1.70 -11.15 5.02
CA ASP A 229 -2.44 -12.29 5.59
C ASP A 229 -3.96 -12.01 5.76
N VAL A 230 -4.37 -10.77 6.05
CA VAL A 230 -5.78 -10.40 6.23
C VAL A 230 -6.56 -10.46 4.91
N ASP A 231 -6.00 -9.91 3.84
CA ASP A 231 -6.58 -9.99 2.48
C ASP A 231 -6.76 -11.44 2.04
N HIS A 232 -5.68 -12.21 2.16
CA HIS A 232 -5.66 -13.61 1.76
C HIS A 232 -6.71 -14.44 2.49
N GLU A 233 -6.88 -14.24 3.80
CA GLU A 233 -7.92 -14.92 4.58
C GLU A 233 -9.33 -14.46 4.17
N GLN A 234 -9.51 -13.17 3.85
CA GLN A 234 -10.80 -12.67 3.35
C GLN A 234 -11.18 -13.28 2.00
N HIS A 235 -10.22 -13.47 1.10
CA HIS A 235 -10.45 -14.18 -0.17
C HIS A 235 -10.87 -15.63 0.05
N ASN A 236 -10.20 -16.35 0.95
CA ASN A 236 -10.36 -17.78 1.14
C ASN A 236 -11.59 -18.14 1.97
N THR A 237 -11.89 -17.36 3.00
CA THR A 237 -12.90 -17.72 4.01
C THR A 237 -14.10 -16.77 4.03
N GLY A 238 -14.02 -15.63 3.33
CA GLY A 238 -15.00 -14.55 3.36
C GLY A 238 -14.70 -13.53 4.46
N VAL A 239 -15.44 -12.43 4.47
CA VAL A 239 -15.34 -11.39 5.48
C VAL A 239 -15.98 -11.83 6.80
N ASP A 240 -15.54 -11.20 7.91
CA ASP A 240 -16.13 -11.40 9.25
C ASP A 240 -16.08 -12.86 9.76
N THR A 241 -15.07 -13.62 9.39
CA THR A 241 -14.87 -15.01 9.81
C THR A 241 -13.85 -15.11 10.97
N PRO A 242 -13.89 -16.19 11.78
CA PRO A 242 -12.91 -16.41 12.82
C PRO A 242 -11.46 -16.43 12.31
N GLN A 243 -11.24 -16.92 11.06
CA GLN A 243 -9.92 -16.97 10.43
C GLN A 243 -9.40 -15.55 10.12
N VAL A 244 -10.25 -14.68 9.58
CA VAL A 244 -9.92 -13.27 9.33
C VAL A 244 -9.64 -12.54 10.66
N PHE A 245 -10.44 -12.78 11.69
CA PHE A 245 -10.21 -12.16 13.01
C PHE A 245 -8.88 -12.61 13.62
N ALA A 246 -8.56 -13.90 13.53
CA ALA A 246 -7.29 -14.43 13.99
C ALA A 246 -6.10 -13.87 13.19
N SER A 247 -6.26 -13.69 11.86
CA SER A 247 -5.25 -13.05 11.02
C SER A 247 -5.03 -11.59 11.46
N PHE A 248 -6.10 -10.84 11.67
CA PHE A 248 -6.01 -9.43 12.07
C PHE A 248 -5.34 -9.27 13.44
N GLU A 249 -5.60 -10.16 14.41
CA GLU A 249 -4.89 -10.18 15.70
C GLU A 249 -3.40 -10.52 15.54
N ARG A 250 -3.04 -11.43 14.61
CA ARG A 250 -1.64 -11.72 14.28
C ARG A 250 -0.92 -10.49 13.70
N ILE A 251 -1.59 -9.78 12.77
CA ILE A 251 -1.08 -8.54 12.17
C ILE A 251 -0.85 -7.46 13.24
N ASP A 252 -1.78 -7.27 14.19
CA ASP A 252 -1.58 -6.34 15.31
C ASP A 252 -0.33 -6.70 16.12
N GLY A 253 -0.08 -7.99 16.35
CA GLY A 253 1.15 -8.46 17.00
C GLY A 253 2.42 -8.16 16.20
N LEU A 254 2.39 -8.30 14.86
CA LEU A 254 3.51 -7.94 13.97
C LEU A 254 3.77 -6.43 13.97
N ILE A 255 2.72 -5.61 13.94
CA ILE A 255 2.82 -4.15 14.12
C ILE A 255 3.52 -3.83 15.45
N GLY A 256 3.12 -4.49 16.53
CA GLY A 256 3.74 -4.36 17.85
C GLY A 256 5.23 -4.68 17.84
N LYS A 257 5.63 -5.76 17.17
CA LYS A 257 7.03 -6.16 17.02
C LYS A 257 7.87 -5.07 16.34
N LEU A 258 7.35 -4.45 15.28
CA LEU A 258 8.03 -3.35 14.58
C LEU A 258 8.13 -2.10 15.46
N ILE A 259 7.08 -1.73 16.17
CA ILE A 259 7.09 -0.61 17.14
C ILE A 259 8.15 -0.86 18.23
N ASP A 260 8.23 -2.08 18.74
CA ASP A 260 9.22 -2.45 19.76
C ASP A 260 10.66 -2.43 19.23
N ALA A 261 10.87 -2.78 17.95
CA ALA A 261 12.18 -2.63 17.32
C ALA A 261 12.61 -1.16 17.24
N VAL A 262 11.72 -0.26 16.83
CA VAL A 262 11.96 1.20 16.81
C VAL A 262 12.25 1.72 18.21
N ARG A 263 11.49 1.28 19.22
CA ARG A 263 11.71 1.66 20.63
C ARG A 263 13.08 1.23 21.13
N ARG A 264 13.47 -0.05 20.87
CA ARG A 264 14.78 -0.59 21.28
C ARG A 264 15.96 0.07 20.55
N ALA A 265 15.73 0.58 19.32
CA ALA A 265 16.71 1.36 18.59
C ALA A 265 16.85 2.82 19.09
N GLY A 266 16.04 3.26 20.07
CA GLY A 266 16.02 4.63 20.58
C GLY A 266 15.36 5.66 19.66
N LEU A 267 14.67 5.22 18.61
CA LEU A 267 14.14 6.07 17.53
C LEU A 267 12.68 6.48 17.71
N LEU A 268 12.02 6.03 18.78
CA LEU A 268 10.57 6.18 18.92
C LEU A 268 10.12 7.65 18.97
N ALA A 269 10.92 8.52 19.60
CA ALA A 269 10.60 9.95 19.69
C ALA A 269 10.61 10.67 18.34
N ASP A 270 11.41 10.17 17.37
CA ASP A 270 11.61 10.76 16.07
C ASP A 270 10.78 10.08 14.97
N THR A 271 10.05 9.02 15.31
CA THR A 271 9.33 8.19 14.35
C THR A 271 7.84 8.49 14.34
N THR A 272 7.30 8.61 13.13
CA THR A 272 5.86 8.57 12.84
C THR A 272 5.53 7.21 12.24
N PHE A 273 4.55 6.54 12.81
CA PHE A 273 3.94 5.33 12.23
C PHE A 273 2.69 5.74 11.46
N ILE A 274 2.59 5.30 10.21
CA ILE A 274 1.40 5.43 9.37
C ILE A 274 1.00 4.01 8.98
N ILE A 275 -0.19 3.59 9.44
CA ILE A 275 -0.80 2.32 9.08
C ILE A 275 -1.92 2.63 8.10
N VAL A 276 -1.87 2.01 6.93
CA VAL A 276 -2.88 2.17 5.88
C VAL A 276 -3.43 0.82 5.44
N GLY A 277 -4.61 0.80 4.89
CA GLY A 277 -5.05 -0.26 4.00
C GLY A 277 -5.06 0.26 2.56
N ASP A 278 -5.26 -0.61 1.63
CA ASP A 278 -5.30 -0.34 0.20
C ASP A 278 -6.72 -0.42 -0.35
N HIS A 279 -7.54 -1.32 0.16
CA HIS A 279 -8.96 -1.47 -0.17
C HIS A 279 -9.75 -2.11 0.98
N GLY A 280 -11.07 -2.08 0.85
CA GLY A 280 -11.98 -2.86 1.67
C GLY A 280 -12.30 -4.22 1.03
N PHE A 281 -13.31 -4.90 1.56
CA PHE A 281 -13.75 -6.23 1.12
C PHE A 281 -15.26 -6.39 1.25
N LEU A 282 -15.85 -7.21 0.37
CA LEU A 282 -17.21 -7.67 0.53
C LEU A 282 -17.33 -9.18 0.23
N PRO A 283 -18.36 -9.87 0.79
CA PRO A 283 -18.57 -11.28 0.53
C PRO A 283 -19.04 -11.52 -0.90
N VAL A 284 -18.55 -12.61 -1.51
CA VAL A 284 -18.95 -13.04 -2.86
C VAL A 284 -19.30 -14.52 -2.89
N HIS A 285 -20.08 -14.95 -3.91
CA HIS A 285 -20.52 -16.31 -4.07
C HIS A 285 -20.51 -16.81 -5.52
N ALA A 286 -20.30 -15.93 -6.50
CA ALA A 286 -20.21 -16.32 -7.91
C ALA A 286 -19.32 -15.37 -8.70
N SER A 287 -18.66 -15.87 -9.74
CA SER A 287 -17.91 -15.05 -10.69
C SER A 287 -18.62 -14.90 -12.03
N LEU A 288 -18.28 -13.82 -12.71
CA LEU A 288 -18.74 -13.45 -14.04
C LEU A 288 -17.55 -13.45 -15.00
N ASP A 289 -17.73 -13.96 -16.23
CA ASP A 289 -16.71 -13.92 -17.28
C ASP A 289 -17.32 -13.66 -18.65
N PHE A 290 -17.40 -12.40 -19.04
CA PHE A 290 -17.95 -12.02 -20.33
C PHE A 290 -17.04 -12.40 -21.52
N ASN A 291 -15.84 -12.90 -21.29
CA ASN A 291 -15.03 -13.50 -22.35
C ASN A 291 -15.67 -14.77 -22.93
N ALA A 292 -16.52 -15.47 -22.15
CA ALA A 292 -17.34 -16.57 -22.67
C ALA A 292 -18.26 -16.10 -23.81
N LEU A 293 -18.92 -14.94 -23.64
CA LEU A 293 -19.75 -14.34 -24.68
C LEU A 293 -18.91 -13.90 -25.91
N LEU A 294 -17.75 -13.26 -25.67
CA LEU A 294 -16.88 -12.84 -26.77
C LEU A 294 -16.36 -14.04 -27.58
N ARG A 295 -16.11 -15.18 -26.94
CA ARG A 295 -15.77 -16.44 -27.62
C ARG A 295 -16.94 -16.95 -28.46
N GLU A 296 -18.14 -17.00 -27.92
CA GLU A 296 -19.35 -17.41 -28.66
C GLU A 296 -19.57 -16.57 -29.93
N LYS A 297 -19.26 -15.28 -29.87
CA LYS A 297 -19.41 -14.34 -31.00
C LYS A 297 -18.18 -14.27 -31.92
N GLY A 298 -17.16 -15.08 -31.69
CA GLY A 298 -15.93 -15.12 -32.52
C GLY A 298 -15.01 -13.91 -32.33
N LEU A 299 -15.19 -13.13 -31.25
CA LEU A 299 -14.36 -11.95 -30.92
C LEU A 299 -13.14 -12.30 -30.05
N LEU A 300 -13.06 -13.52 -29.54
CA LEU A 300 -11.98 -14.06 -28.74
C LEU A 300 -11.73 -15.53 -29.11
N ALA A 301 -10.49 -15.90 -29.39
CA ALA A 301 -10.07 -17.27 -29.64
C ALA A 301 -9.15 -17.78 -28.54
N VAL A 302 -9.42 -19.00 -28.05
CA VAL A 302 -8.59 -19.72 -27.08
C VAL A 302 -8.14 -21.07 -27.62
N ASP A 303 -7.08 -21.64 -27.04
CA ASP A 303 -6.67 -23.02 -27.32
C ASP A 303 -7.43 -24.02 -26.41
N GLU A 304 -7.08 -25.29 -26.50
CA GLU A 304 -7.67 -26.39 -25.73
C GLU A 304 -7.47 -26.24 -24.21
N SER A 305 -6.41 -25.55 -23.80
CA SER A 305 -6.12 -25.24 -22.40
C SER A 305 -6.84 -23.99 -21.86
N GLY A 306 -7.59 -23.28 -22.73
CA GLY A 306 -8.26 -22.02 -22.41
C GLY A 306 -7.35 -20.79 -22.52
N LYS A 307 -6.09 -20.93 -22.96
CA LYS A 307 -5.17 -19.82 -23.17
C LYS A 307 -5.57 -19.01 -24.40
N VAL A 308 -5.57 -17.69 -24.27
CA VAL A 308 -5.93 -16.77 -25.36
C VAL A 308 -4.88 -16.86 -26.50
N LYS A 309 -5.38 -17.16 -27.71
CA LYS A 309 -4.60 -17.20 -28.96
C LYS A 309 -4.69 -15.90 -29.74
N ASP A 310 -5.91 -15.39 -29.87
CA ASP A 310 -6.19 -14.13 -30.56
C ASP A 310 -7.46 -13.50 -30.02
N TRP A 311 -7.62 -12.20 -30.22
CA TRP A 311 -8.75 -11.44 -29.74
C TRP A 311 -8.99 -10.19 -30.59
N SER A 312 -10.25 -9.85 -30.80
CA SER A 312 -10.69 -8.55 -31.30
C SER A 312 -11.23 -7.69 -30.18
N ALA A 313 -11.90 -8.32 -29.19
CA ALA A 313 -12.33 -7.71 -27.95
C ALA A 313 -11.96 -8.60 -26.76
N PHE A 314 -11.72 -7.99 -25.59
CA PHE A 314 -11.35 -8.69 -24.36
C PHE A 314 -11.92 -7.98 -23.14
N VAL A 315 -12.40 -8.76 -22.16
CA VAL A 315 -12.87 -8.28 -20.85
C VAL A 315 -11.84 -8.69 -19.80
N GLN A 316 -11.05 -7.72 -19.31
CA GLN A 316 -10.09 -7.95 -18.25
C GLN A 316 -10.77 -7.85 -16.88
N GLY A 317 -10.94 -8.98 -16.19
CA GLY A 317 -11.42 -9.00 -14.81
C GLY A 317 -10.43 -8.32 -13.85
N ASN A 318 -10.99 -7.60 -12.87
CA ASN A 318 -10.28 -6.87 -11.83
C ASN A 318 -11.07 -6.97 -10.50
N GLY A 319 -11.51 -8.17 -10.14
CA GLY A 319 -12.38 -8.37 -8.98
C GLY A 319 -13.77 -7.81 -9.22
N GLY A 320 -14.22 -6.83 -8.45
CA GLY A 320 -15.54 -6.20 -8.61
C GLY A 320 -15.72 -5.44 -9.93
N ALA A 321 -14.63 -5.09 -10.61
CA ALA A 321 -14.64 -4.40 -11.89
C ALA A 321 -14.11 -5.28 -13.03
N ALA A 322 -14.48 -4.97 -14.27
CA ALA A 322 -13.80 -5.49 -15.45
C ALA A 322 -13.70 -4.41 -16.53
N ALA A 323 -12.51 -4.27 -17.12
CA ALA A 323 -12.27 -3.33 -18.19
C ALA A 323 -12.49 -3.99 -19.56
N VAL A 324 -13.22 -3.33 -20.46
CA VAL A 324 -13.52 -3.83 -21.81
C VAL A 324 -12.60 -3.16 -22.83
N TYR A 325 -11.81 -3.95 -23.51
CA TYR A 325 -10.87 -3.49 -24.53
C TYR A 325 -11.24 -4.02 -25.92
N VAL A 326 -10.97 -3.23 -26.94
CA VAL A 326 -10.92 -3.65 -28.34
C VAL A 326 -9.48 -3.55 -28.84
N LYS A 327 -9.05 -4.51 -29.69
CA LYS A 327 -7.64 -4.62 -30.10
C LYS A 327 -7.18 -3.43 -30.92
N ASP A 328 -8.02 -2.99 -31.87
CA ASP A 328 -7.82 -1.73 -32.60
C ASP A 328 -8.77 -0.66 -32.03
N SER A 329 -8.22 0.24 -31.22
CA SER A 329 -9.00 1.33 -30.63
C SER A 329 -9.56 2.31 -31.65
N ASN A 330 -9.08 2.32 -32.91
CA ASN A 330 -9.58 3.16 -34.01
C ASN A 330 -10.71 2.51 -34.80
N ASP A 331 -10.97 1.20 -34.61
CA ASP A 331 -12.09 0.53 -35.27
C ASP A 331 -13.41 0.89 -34.58
N ALA A 332 -14.04 1.96 -35.08
CA ALA A 332 -15.32 2.46 -34.58
C ALA A 332 -16.47 1.46 -34.76
N ALA A 333 -16.43 0.63 -35.83
CA ALA A 333 -17.46 -0.38 -36.08
C ALA A 333 -17.38 -1.50 -35.02
N LEU A 334 -16.18 -2.00 -34.75
CA LEU A 334 -15.94 -2.99 -33.71
C LEU A 334 -16.31 -2.47 -32.32
N ARG A 335 -15.94 -1.22 -31.98
CA ARG A 335 -16.32 -0.61 -30.70
C ARG A 335 -17.83 -0.57 -30.54
N THR A 336 -18.56 -0.14 -31.57
CA THR A 336 -20.03 -0.09 -31.56
C THR A 336 -20.64 -1.48 -31.45
N GLN A 337 -20.06 -2.48 -32.15
CA GLN A 337 -20.50 -3.86 -32.08
C GLN A 337 -20.35 -4.44 -30.67
N VAL A 338 -19.19 -4.26 -30.03
CA VAL A 338 -18.90 -4.77 -28.69
C VAL A 338 -19.75 -4.06 -27.64
N ASP A 339 -19.89 -2.74 -27.73
CA ASP A 339 -20.73 -1.95 -26.83
C ASP A 339 -22.18 -2.44 -26.88
N LYS A 340 -22.76 -2.56 -28.10
CA LYS A 340 -24.12 -3.04 -28.27
C LYS A 340 -24.30 -4.48 -27.77
N LEU A 341 -23.37 -5.37 -28.11
CA LEU A 341 -23.41 -6.77 -27.67
C LEU A 341 -23.48 -6.88 -26.15
N LEU A 342 -22.59 -6.18 -25.44
CA LEU A 342 -22.55 -6.25 -23.98
C LEU A 342 -23.79 -5.63 -23.33
N ARG A 343 -24.28 -4.49 -23.84
CA ARG A 343 -25.51 -3.87 -23.32
C ARG A 343 -26.74 -4.75 -23.52
N ASP A 344 -26.91 -5.30 -24.72
CA ASP A 344 -28.05 -6.18 -25.01
C ASP A 344 -28.03 -7.44 -24.12
N GLU A 345 -26.87 -8.07 -23.95
CA GLU A 345 -26.72 -9.28 -23.14
C GLU A 345 -26.91 -9.00 -21.64
N ILE A 346 -26.35 -7.87 -21.14
CA ILE A 346 -26.54 -7.47 -19.74
C ILE A 346 -28.02 -7.24 -19.48
N ALA A 347 -28.68 -6.44 -20.32
CA ALA A 347 -30.10 -6.14 -20.15
C ALA A 347 -30.99 -7.38 -20.26
N ALA A 348 -30.63 -8.34 -21.12
CA ALA A 348 -31.46 -9.55 -21.34
C ALA A 348 -31.28 -10.63 -20.27
N ARG A 349 -30.03 -10.80 -19.74
CA ARG A 349 -29.69 -11.99 -18.93
C ARG A 349 -28.95 -11.70 -17.63
N TYR A 350 -28.38 -10.53 -17.48
CA TYR A 350 -27.51 -10.17 -16.34
C TYR A 350 -27.93 -8.85 -15.69
N ASP A 351 -29.17 -8.39 -15.96
CA ASP A 351 -29.75 -7.22 -15.30
C ASP A 351 -29.74 -7.41 -13.78
N GLY A 352 -29.36 -6.37 -13.07
CA GLY A 352 -29.17 -6.41 -11.61
C GLY A 352 -27.88 -7.09 -11.13
N LEU A 353 -27.12 -7.81 -11.99
CA LEU A 353 -25.82 -8.39 -11.64
C LEU A 353 -24.64 -7.53 -12.05
N VAL A 354 -24.81 -6.72 -13.10
CA VAL A 354 -23.74 -5.91 -13.69
C VAL A 354 -24.26 -4.51 -14.02
N ARG A 355 -23.48 -3.50 -13.71
CA ARG A 355 -23.67 -2.13 -14.19
C ARG A 355 -22.57 -1.77 -15.19
N ILE A 356 -22.90 -0.91 -16.14
CA ILE A 356 -21.91 -0.35 -17.07
C ILE A 356 -21.38 0.96 -16.46
N VAL A 357 -20.06 1.09 -16.46
CA VAL A 357 -19.34 2.34 -16.13
C VAL A 357 -18.86 2.93 -17.44
N GLU A 358 -19.44 4.06 -17.82
CA GLU A 358 -19.19 4.71 -19.10
C GLU A 358 -17.78 5.28 -19.19
N ARG A 359 -17.29 5.48 -20.43
CA ARG A 359 -15.94 6.02 -20.67
C ARG A 359 -15.72 7.37 -19.97
N GLU A 360 -16.71 8.25 -20.01
CA GLU A 360 -16.63 9.57 -19.35
C GLU A 360 -16.41 9.45 -17.84
N GLN A 361 -17.05 8.47 -17.20
CA GLN A 361 -16.87 8.20 -15.77
C GLN A 361 -15.47 7.66 -15.48
N LEU A 362 -14.97 6.78 -16.35
CA LEU A 362 -13.61 6.25 -16.24
C LEU A 362 -12.57 7.36 -16.41
N ASP A 363 -12.78 8.29 -17.33
CA ASP A 363 -11.92 9.46 -17.54
C ASP A 363 -11.90 10.37 -16.31
N GLN A 364 -13.04 10.64 -15.69
CA GLN A 364 -13.14 11.42 -14.45
C GLN A 364 -12.39 10.77 -13.29
N MET A 365 -12.40 9.44 -13.22
CA MET A 365 -11.67 8.65 -12.21
C MET A 365 -10.20 8.41 -12.57
N ASN A 366 -9.77 8.74 -13.79
CA ASN A 366 -8.47 8.35 -14.36
C ASN A 366 -8.23 6.85 -14.20
N ALA A 367 -9.20 6.03 -14.65
CA ALA A 367 -9.21 4.58 -14.57
C ALA A 367 -9.21 3.94 -15.96
N PHE A 368 -8.62 2.76 -16.09
CA PHE A 368 -8.64 1.89 -17.26
C PHE A 368 -8.41 2.62 -18.59
N PRO A 369 -7.23 3.24 -18.80
CA PRO A 369 -6.92 3.91 -20.05
C PRO A 369 -7.05 2.95 -21.24
N GLY A 370 -7.67 3.43 -22.31
CA GLY A 370 -7.91 2.63 -23.53
C GLY A 370 -9.10 1.66 -23.49
N ALA A 371 -9.71 1.42 -22.33
CA ALA A 371 -10.96 0.66 -22.27
C ALA A 371 -12.12 1.46 -22.89
N ILE A 372 -13.02 0.81 -23.59
CA ILE A 372 -14.22 1.47 -24.17
C ILE A 372 -15.30 1.71 -23.12
N MET A 373 -15.37 0.86 -22.11
CA MET A 373 -16.20 0.94 -20.91
C MET A 373 -15.62 0.04 -19.83
N ALA A 374 -16.16 0.09 -18.63
CA ALA A 374 -15.96 -0.95 -17.64
C ALA A 374 -17.31 -1.57 -17.23
N LEU A 375 -17.25 -2.79 -16.75
CA LEU A 375 -18.34 -3.50 -16.11
C LEU A 375 -18.09 -3.49 -14.60
N GLU A 376 -19.11 -3.20 -13.82
CA GLU A 376 -19.09 -3.23 -12.36
C GLU A 376 -20.04 -4.28 -11.86
N ALA A 377 -19.55 -5.26 -11.13
CA ALA A 377 -20.38 -6.30 -10.52
C ALA A 377 -21.17 -5.74 -9.33
N THR A 378 -22.37 -6.23 -9.10
CA THR A 378 -23.11 -5.94 -7.87
C THR A 378 -22.59 -6.78 -6.72
N ASP A 379 -22.92 -6.41 -5.48
CA ASP A 379 -22.48 -7.13 -4.28
C ASP A 379 -22.84 -8.63 -4.38
N GLY A 380 -21.90 -9.47 -4.01
CA GLY A 380 -22.01 -10.94 -4.13
C GLY A 380 -21.41 -11.53 -5.42
N TYR A 381 -21.12 -10.70 -6.42
CA TYR A 381 -20.54 -11.11 -7.69
C TYR A 381 -19.21 -10.43 -7.94
N TYR A 382 -18.34 -11.07 -8.74
CA TYR A 382 -17.06 -10.50 -9.17
C TYR A 382 -16.67 -11.01 -10.55
N PHE A 383 -15.75 -10.34 -11.25
CA PHE A 383 -15.25 -10.79 -12.55
C PHE A 383 -14.04 -11.70 -12.36
N SER A 384 -14.04 -12.82 -13.09
CA SER A 384 -12.97 -13.81 -13.06
C SER A 384 -11.60 -13.19 -13.40
N LEU A 385 -10.57 -13.59 -12.66
CA LEU A 385 -9.18 -13.18 -12.85
C LEU A 385 -8.35 -14.23 -13.62
N SER A 386 -8.98 -15.35 -14.00
CA SER A 386 -8.31 -16.48 -14.65
C SER A 386 -8.60 -16.53 -16.15
N ASN A 387 -8.08 -17.58 -16.81
CA ASN A 387 -8.39 -17.87 -18.21
C ASN A 387 -9.90 -17.90 -18.47
N PRO A 388 -10.35 -17.51 -19.67
CA PRO A 388 -11.76 -17.44 -20.03
C PRO A 388 -12.54 -18.70 -19.66
N LYS A 389 -13.61 -18.52 -18.90
CA LYS A 389 -14.50 -19.60 -18.46
C LYS A 389 -15.40 -20.06 -19.61
N PRO A 390 -16.01 -21.25 -19.53
CA PRO A 390 -16.92 -21.73 -20.57
C PRO A 390 -18.28 -21.01 -20.62
N GLN A 391 -18.65 -20.35 -19.52
CA GLN A 391 -19.92 -19.62 -19.38
C GLN A 391 -19.73 -18.30 -18.61
N VAL A 392 -20.66 -17.37 -18.79
CA VAL A 392 -20.57 -16.05 -18.15
C VAL A 392 -20.72 -16.15 -16.64
N LEU A 393 -21.75 -16.78 -16.12
CA LEU A 393 -22.01 -16.94 -14.67
C LEU A 393 -21.43 -18.25 -14.15
N ASN A 394 -20.57 -18.18 -13.14
CA ASN A 394 -19.88 -19.32 -12.54
C ASN A 394 -20.11 -19.37 -11.02
N PRO A 395 -21.08 -20.17 -10.54
CA PRO A 395 -21.46 -20.22 -9.12
C PRO A 395 -20.48 -21.02 -8.24
N SER A 396 -19.55 -21.76 -8.83
CA SER A 396 -18.60 -22.63 -8.11
C SER A 396 -17.18 -22.04 -8.02
N ASP A 397 -17.04 -20.74 -8.19
CA ASP A 397 -15.74 -20.09 -8.08
C ASP A 397 -15.26 -20.07 -6.62
N PRO A 398 -13.93 -20.27 -6.34
CA PRO A 398 -13.43 -20.55 -5.01
C PRO A 398 -13.46 -19.34 -4.05
N PHE A 399 -13.40 -18.10 -4.54
CA PHE A 399 -13.34 -16.94 -3.66
C PHE A 399 -14.62 -16.72 -2.85
N LYS A 400 -14.44 -16.35 -1.58
CA LYS A 400 -15.54 -16.06 -0.64
C LYS A 400 -15.64 -14.58 -0.29
N GLY A 401 -14.59 -13.82 -0.54
CA GLY A 401 -14.53 -12.37 -0.45
C GLY A 401 -13.79 -11.78 -1.63
N MET A 402 -14.11 -10.53 -1.99
CA MET A 402 -13.53 -9.85 -3.13
C MET A 402 -13.52 -8.33 -2.92
N HIS A 403 -12.62 -7.69 -3.63
CA HIS A 403 -12.45 -6.23 -3.74
C HIS A 403 -12.37 -5.82 -5.23
N GLY A 404 -11.95 -4.60 -5.55
CA GLY A 404 -11.83 -4.14 -6.94
C GLY A 404 -13.06 -3.39 -7.46
N TYR A 405 -14.06 -3.14 -6.61
CA TYR A 405 -15.27 -2.39 -6.95
C TYR A 405 -15.03 -0.89 -6.98
N LEU A 406 -16.05 -0.13 -7.37
CA LEU A 406 -16.02 1.33 -7.31
C LEU A 406 -15.70 1.82 -5.89
N PRO A 407 -14.84 2.84 -5.72
CA PRO A 407 -14.52 3.38 -4.40
C PRO A 407 -15.70 4.09 -3.71
N THR A 408 -16.82 4.28 -4.41
CA THR A 408 -18.09 4.75 -3.86
C THR A 408 -18.89 3.65 -3.15
N ASN A 409 -18.58 2.38 -3.37
CA ASN A 409 -19.10 1.29 -2.53
C ASN A 409 -18.51 1.44 -1.13
N ALA A 410 -19.39 1.58 -0.13
CA ALA A 410 -18.98 1.82 1.26
C ALA A 410 -18.06 0.72 1.83
N GLN A 411 -18.23 -0.52 1.37
CA GLN A 411 -17.42 -1.67 1.79
C GLN A 411 -15.99 -1.65 1.21
N MET A 412 -15.74 -0.82 0.19
CA MET A 412 -14.40 -0.61 -0.37
C MET A 412 -13.59 0.44 0.40
N ALA A 413 -14.18 1.12 1.38
CA ALA A 413 -13.44 2.00 2.26
C ALA A 413 -12.37 1.23 3.05
N THR A 414 -11.20 1.84 3.22
CA THR A 414 -10.07 1.22 3.90
C THR A 414 -9.54 2.07 5.05
N GLY A 415 -8.56 1.54 5.78
CA GLY A 415 -8.07 2.10 7.03
C GLY A 415 -6.96 3.14 6.86
N PHE A 416 -6.90 4.08 7.83
CA PHE A 416 -5.78 5.00 8.01
C PHE A 416 -5.60 5.34 9.48
N ILE A 417 -4.39 5.14 10.01
CA ILE A 417 -3.99 5.50 11.38
C ILE A 417 -2.60 6.14 11.30
N ALA A 418 -2.41 7.31 11.91
CA ALA A 418 -1.12 7.99 12.00
C ALA A 418 -0.80 8.31 13.46
N SER A 419 0.42 8.01 13.93
CA SER A 419 0.81 8.23 15.33
C SER A 419 2.32 8.45 15.46
N GLY A 420 2.73 9.37 16.30
CA GLY A 420 4.14 9.64 16.59
C GLY A 420 4.54 11.10 16.37
N ARG A 421 5.81 11.31 15.95
CA ARG A 421 6.36 12.65 15.72
C ARG A 421 5.57 13.38 14.63
N GLY A 422 5.25 14.66 14.85
CA GLY A 422 4.54 15.50 13.87
C GLY A 422 3.04 15.24 13.76
N VAL A 423 2.48 14.24 14.45
CA VAL A 423 1.04 13.91 14.40
C VAL A 423 0.32 14.41 15.66
N ARG A 424 -0.82 15.05 15.50
CA ARG A 424 -1.73 15.42 16.58
C ARG A 424 -2.33 14.18 17.23
N ARG A 425 -2.72 14.30 18.50
CA ARG A 425 -3.40 13.23 19.24
C ARG A 425 -4.91 13.47 19.28
N GLY A 426 -5.67 12.38 19.19
CA GLY A 426 -7.13 12.40 19.39
C GLY A 426 -7.93 13.01 18.24
N VAL A 427 -7.33 13.21 17.05
CA VAL A 427 -8.06 13.70 15.89
C VAL A 427 -8.68 12.52 15.15
N VAL A 428 -9.99 12.58 14.96
CA VAL A 428 -10.73 11.62 14.14
C VAL A 428 -11.11 12.32 12.82
N VAL A 429 -10.67 11.77 11.71
CA VAL A 429 -10.98 12.26 10.37
C VAL A 429 -12.18 11.48 9.83
N PRO A 430 -13.34 12.13 9.56
CA PRO A 430 -14.52 11.41 9.10
C PRO A 430 -14.29 10.68 7.77
N SER A 431 -13.56 11.31 6.84
CA SER A 431 -13.20 10.72 5.55
C SER A 431 -11.96 11.42 4.98
N LEU A 432 -11.08 10.64 4.34
CA LEU A 432 -9.96 11.16 3.56
C LEU A 432 -9.84 10.39 2.24
N ARG A 433 -9.08 10.92 1.30
CA ARG A 433 -8.80 10.23 0.04
C ARG A 433 -7.42 9.56 0.12
N MET A 434 -7.28 8.40 -0.47
CA MET A 434 -5.98 7.72 -0.58
C MET A 434 -4.90 8.62 -1.20
N LEU A 435 -5.28 9.48 -2.15
CA LEU A 435 -4.43 10.49 -2.76
C LEU A 435 -3.76 11.44 -1.76
N ASP A 436 -4.36 11.64 -0.59
CA ASP A 436 -3.87 12.57 0.44
C ASP A 436 -2.76 11.97 1.32
N VAL A 437 -2.51 10.66 1.22
CA VAL A 437 -1.49 9.94 2.03
C VAL A 437 -0.08 10.37 1.62
N ALA A 438 0.26 10.32 0.34
CA ALA A 438 1.60 10.69 -0.13
C ALA A 438 1.99 12.13 0.24
N PRO A 439 1.16 13.17 -0.05
CA PRO A 439 1.52 14.53 0.34
C PRO A 439 1.57 14.74 1.87
N THR A 440 0.81 13.95 2.65
CA THR A 440 0.91 13.97 4.12
C THR A 440 2.26 13.43 4.60
N ILE A 441 2.73 12.32 4.03
CA ILE A 441 4.07 11.77 4.32
C ILE A 441 5.15 12.73 3.84
N ALA A 442 4.98 13.32 2.65
CA ALA A 442 5.91 14.33 2.12
C ALA A 442 6.05 15.52 3.08
N ALA A 443 4.94 16.02 3.64
CA ALA A 443 4.98 17.08 4.65
C ALA A 443 5.72 16.66 5.92
N LEU A 444 5.54 15.42 6.43
CA LEU A 444 6.21 14.90 7.62
C LEU A 444 7.73 14.75 7.43
N LEU A 445 8.17 14.42 6.23
CA LEU A 445 9.59 14.23 5.86
C LEU A 445 10.19 15.44 5.14
N HIS A 446 9.43 16.53 4.97
CA HIS A 446 9.83 17.74 4.23
C HIS A 446 10.26 17.45 2.79
N LEU A 447 9.52 16.58 2.08
CA LEU A 447 9.82 16.19 0.70
C LEU A 447 9.05 17.04 -0.30
N ASP A 448 9.61 17.17 -1.51
CA ASP A 448 8.92 17.77 -2.66
C ASP A 448 8.25 16.67 -3.50
N LEU A 449 6.92 16.75 -3.57
CA LEU A 449 6.09 15.84 -4.37
C LEU A 449 5.09 16.63 -5.24
N PRO A 450 5.58 17.44 -6.20
CA PRO A 450 4.74 18.39 -6.94
C PRO A 450 3.72 17.73 -7.88
N SER A 451 3.91 16.46 -8.24
CA SER A 451 2.99 15.71 -9.09
C SER A 451 1.75 15.18 -8.37
N ALA A 452 1.72 15.21 -7.04
CA ALA A 452 0.59 14.70 -6.26
C ALA A 452 -0.71 15.47 -6.55
N GLU A 453 -1.80 14.74 -6.72
CA GLU A 453 -3.17 15.31 -6.89
C GLU A 453 -3.86 15.50 -5.54
N GLY A 454 -3.37 14.83 -4.51
CA GLY A 454 -3.84 14.94 -3.14
C GLY A 454 -3.29 16.18 -2.45
N VAL A 455 -3.75 16.41 -1.23
CA VAL A 455 -3.28 17.49 -0.34
C VAL A 455 -2.89 16.93 1.01
N PRO A 456 -1.92 17.56 1.72
CA PRO A 456 -1.55 17.13 3.06
C PRO A 456 -2.74 17.22 4.03
N LEU A 457 -2.89 16.23 4.89
CA LEU A 457 -3.91 16.20 5.95
C LEU A 457 -3.52 17.14 7.10
N VAL A 458 -3.47 18.44 6.84
CA VAL A 458 -2.99 19.45 7.82
C VAL A 458 -3.72 19.39 9.16
N GLY A 459 -4.97 18.94 9.17
CA GLY A 459 -5.77 18.75 10.39
C GLY A 459 -5.16 17.77 11.39
N ILE A 460 -4.39 16.77 10.94
CA ILE A 460 -3.73 15.80 11.80
C ILE A 460 -2.25 16.13 12.05
N LEU A 461 -1.67 17.09 11.34
CA LEU A 461 -0.28 17.48 11.48
C LEU A 461 -0.12 18.51 12.60
N ARG A 462 0.96 18.39 13.38
CA ARG A 462 1.35 19.44 14.33
C ARG A 462 1.94 20.60 13.55
N PRO A 463 1.69 21.86 13.99
CA PRO A 463 2.45 22.99 13.47
C PRO A 463 3.95 22.71 13.65
N GLN A 464 4.71 23.00 12.62
CA GLN A 464 6.16 22.95 12.73
C GLN A 464 6.60 24.21 13.50
N PRO A 465 7.59 24.16 14.42
CA PRO A 465 8.21 25.35 14.91
C PRO A 465 8.87 26.07 13.71
N GLU A 466 8.61 27.36 13.58
CA GLU A 466 9.24 28.25 12.62
C GLU A 466 10.77 28.31 12.81
#